data_c3213c1ba30656be0579909fab166d99
#
_entry.id   c3213c1ba30656be0579909fab166d99
#
_cell.length_a   1.000
_cell.length_b   1.000
_cell.length_c   1.000
_cell.angle_alpha   90.00
_cell.angle_beta   90.00
_cell.angle_gamma   90.00
#
_symmetry.space_group_name_H-M   'P 1'
#
loop_
_entity.id
_entity.type
_entity.pdbx_description
1 polymer ?
#
loop_
_entity_poly.entity_id
_entity_poly.type
_entity_poly.pdbx_seq_one_letter_code
_entity_poly.pdbx_strand_id
1 'polypeptide(L)'
;MDLPGVNLLRTVAVLAVLYSHISFYLIDDLGTGWWVIDVVYRVLVEGAGLNQHLSFLGVAMFMTLTGLLITRSAIRDEPRRFLVARSARLIPAFWVAILAAILLVRLGVNGMFSGQTGVSDAEAVLSFFLGGFFLKPEVAVLGVTWTLAVQITFYLYCVAARALLRTRPIVVPVLGAVACMLVLLYNLYLPEPYTVPFLSKIAATMPTVFLGQIVYLGWARLTSRRWLIVALLAQVQVIHLATDYQVYWAGSRYLWTIVVVAACVVLISRIDGRFARSRVLHWTATRSYAIYLVHTLVLYRVYENTVAHLGRTGAVLAFLVVCAAVSELLYRGVEVPAARWISARWLPPRPSPQVTAEVEPVEKPRA
;
A
#
# COMPACT_ATOMS: atom_id res chain seq x y z
N MET A 1 12.71 11.32 -12.87
CA MET A 1 12.98 11.62 -11.45
C MET A 1 13.54 10.32 -10.89
N ASP A 2 14.79 10.30 -10.55
CA ASP A 2 15.42 9.20 -9.82
C ASP A 2 15.17 9.42 -8.33
N LEU A 3 14.73 8.41 -7.60
CA LEU A 3 14.35 8.47 -6.20
C LEU A 3 15.00 7.29 -5.44
N PRO A 4 16.31 7.31 -5.24
CA PRO A 4 17.04 6.19 -4.65
C PRO A 4 16.55 5.84 -3.24
N GLY A 5 16.16 6.85 -2.44
CA GLY A 5 15.64 6.67 -1.09
C GLY A 5 14.30 5.93 -1.00
N VAL A 6 13.59 5.74 -2.13
CA VAL A 6 12.35 4.95 -2.15
C VAL A 6 12.59 3.50 -1.73
N ASN A 7 13.76 2.91 -2.03
CA ASN A 7 14.06 1.56 -1.58
C ASN A 7 14.14 1.48 -0.05
N LEU A 8 14.76 2.49 0.59
CA LEU A 8 14.79 2.59 2.05
C LEU A 8 13.37 2.71 2.63
N LEU A 9 12.56 3.64 2.09
CA LEU A 9 11.19 3.84 2.56
C LEU A 9 10.32 2.59 2.40
N ARG A 10 10.43 1.88 1.29
CA ARG A 10 9.74 0.59 1.09
C ARG A 10 10.19 -0.46 2.08
N THR A 11 11.48 -0.53 2.39
CA THR A 11 12.01 -1.46 3.39
C THR A 11 11.48 -1.13 4.78
N VAL A 12 11.48 0.15 5.17
CA VAL A 12 10.89 0.60 6.44
C VAL A 12 9.40 0.26 6.49
N ALA A 13 8.66 0.48 5.40
CA ALA A 13 7.24 0.13 5.32
C ALA A 13 7.00 -1.37 5.50
N VAL A 14 7.82 -2.23 4.86
CA VAL A 14 7.77 -3.70 5.05
C VAL A 14 8.01 -4.05 6.51
N LEU A 15 9.09 -3.53 7.10
CA LEU A 15 9.43 -3.83 8.50
C LEU A 15 8.34 -3.38 9.47
N ALA A 16 7.73 -2.21 9.24
CA ALA A 16 6.62 -1.73 10.04
C ALA A 16 5.38 -2.63 9.94
N VAL A 17 5.06 -3.13 8.73
CA VAL A 17 3.95 -4.08 8.53
C VAL A 17 4.24 -5.42 9.22
N LEU A 18 5.44 -5.99 9.04
CA LEU A 18 5.81 -7.24 9.70
C LEU A 18 5.76 -7.09 11.23
N TYR A 19 6.36 -6.01 11.75
CA TYR A 19 6.32 -5.71 13.17
C TYR A 19 4.89 -5.56 13.69
N SER A 20 4.04 -4.86 12.96
CA SER A 20 2.64 -4.65 13.33
C SER A 20 1.91 -5.98 13.54
N HIS A 21 2.02 -6.90 12.58
CA HIS A 21 1.35 -8.20 12.69
C HIS A 21 1.98 -9.11 13.75
N ILE A 22 3.30 -9.05 13.94
CA ILE A 22 3.96 -9.77 15.05
C ILE A 22 3.48 -9.23 16.39
N SER A 23 3.49 -7.90 16.55
CA SER A 23 3.10 -7.25 17.80
C SER A 23 1.63 -7.51 18.13
N PHE A 24 0.74 -7.38 17.14
CA PHE A 24 -0.69 -7.68 17.32
C PHE A 24 -0.88 -9.15 17.72
N TYR A 25 -0.28 -10.08 17.00
CA TYR A 25 -0.40 -11.50 17.27
C TYR A 25 0.12 -11.89 18.66
N LEU A 26 1.28 -11.36 19.07
CA LEU A 26 1.86 -11.71 20.37
C LEU A 26 1.09 -11.07 21.54
N ILE A 27 0.68 -9.82 21.43
CA ILE A 27 0.04 -9.08 22.52
C ILE A 27 -1.46 -9.37 22.59
N ASP A 28 -2.18 -9.18 21.48
CA ASP A 28 -3.63 -9.20 21.49
C ASP A 28 -4.20 -10.61 21.33
N ASP A 29 -3.59 -11.46 20.47
CA ASP A 29 -4.09 -12.83 20.27
C ASP A 29 -3.53 -13.82 21.33
N LEU A 30 -2.23 -13.73 21.64
CA LEU A 30 -1.56 -14.69 22.56
C LEU A 30 -1.39 -14.19 23.99
N GLY A 31 -1.61 -12.91 24.27
CA GLY A 31 -1.41 -12.31 25.59
C GLY A 31 0.06 -12.39 26.09
N THR A 32 1.05 -12.44 25.18
CA THR A 32 2.45 -12.64 25.52
C THR A 32 3.30 -11.44 25.14
N GLY A 33 4.19 -11.01 26.06
CA GLY A 33 5.14 -9.93 25.78
C GLY A 33 6.39 -10.42 25.03
N TRP A 34 7.08 -9.50 24.36
CA TRP A 34 8.40 -9.70 23.76
C TRP A 34 9.21 -8.42 23.88
N TRP A 35 10.44 -8.51 24.39
CA TRP A 35 11.28 -7.35 24.68
C TRP A 35 11.44 -6.35 23.52
N VAL A 36 11.43 -6.84 22.25
CA VAL A 36 11.48 -5.96 21.07
C VAL A 36 10.23 -5.08 21.00
N ILE A 37 9.06 -5.64 21.32
CA ILE A 37 7.81 -4.87 21.33
C ILE A 37 7.89 -3.78 22.39
N ASP A 38 8.41 -4.09 23.58
CA ASP A 38 8.55 -3.12 24.68
C ASP A 38 9.48 -1.96 24.28
N VAL A 39 10.60 -2.27 23.61
CA VAL A 39 11.53 -1.24 23.11
C VAL A 39 10.88 -0.37 22.04
N VAL A 40 10.26 -1.00 21.02
CA VAL A 40 9.60 -0.27 19.93
C VAL A 40 8.44 0.58 20.47
N TYR A 41 7.64 0.03 21.38
CA TYR A 41 6.54 0.76 22.02
C TYR A 41 7.06 2.01 22.74
N ARG A 42 8.05 1.85 23.60
CA ARG A 42 8.64 2.97 24.37
C ARG A 42 9.25 4.03 23.46
N VAL A 43 9.97 3.65 22.42
CA VAL A 43 10.68 4.61 21.55
C VAL A 43 9.76 5.24 20.51
N LEU A 44 8.95 4.43 19.81
CA LEU A 44 8.19 4.91 18.67
C LEU A 44 6.75 5.27 19.01
N VAL A 45 6.09 4.52 19.89
CA VAL A 45 4.69 4.84 20.25
C VAL A 45 4.63 5.91 21.33
N GLU A 46 5.38 5.76 22.44
CA GLU A 46 5.40 6.76 23.49
C GLU A 46 6.30 7.94 23.14
N GLY A 47 7.56 7.67 22.75
CA GLY A 47 8.56 8.71 22.50
C GLY A 47 8.29 9.54 21.24
N ALA A 48 8.02 8.89 20.11
CA ALA A 48 7.73 9.58 18.84
C ALA A 48 6.24 9.83 18.58
N GLY A 49 5.36 9.37 19.46
CA GLY A 49 3.92 9.59 19.35
C GLY A 49 3.22 8.86 18.22
N LEU A 50 3.82 7.79 17.67
CA LEU A 50 3.22 7.03 16.56
C LEU A 50 2.04 6.18 17.06
N ASN A 51 1.23 5.69 16.11
CA ASN A 51 0.07 4.86 16.44
C ASN A 51 0.48 3.50 17.00
N GLN A 52 -0.38 2.92 17.83
CA GLN A 52 -0.17 1.64 18.49
C GLN A 52 0.15 0.53 17.49
N HIS A 53 1.04 -0.40 17.87
CA HIS A 53 1.58 -1.48 17.03
C HIS A 53 2.22 -1.01 15.71
N LEU A 54 2.37 0.30 15.46
CA LEU A 54 2.77 0.86 14.16
C LEU A 54 1.84 0.39 13.02
N SER A 55 0.61 -0.01 13.35
CA SER A 55 -0.32 -0.70 12.44
C SER A 55 -0.65 0.13 11.19
N PHE A 56 -0.60 1.44 11.30
CA PHE A 56 -0.87 2.32 10.18
C PHE A 56 0.40 2.89 9.52
N LEU A 57 1.54 2.88 10.20
CA LEU A 57 2.79 3.46 9.71
C LEU A 57 3.22 2.84 8.36
N GLY A 58 3.30 1.50 8.31
CA GLY A 58 3.72 0.78 7.11
C GLY A 58 2.74 0.94 5.96
N VAL A 59 1.43 0.84 6.25
CA VAL A 59 0.35 1.01 5.26
C VAL A 59 0.36 2.45 4.71
N ALA A 60 0.38 3.47 5.57
CA ALA A 60 0.42 4.86 5.16
C ALA A 60 1.64 5.17 4.28
N MET A 61 2.80 4.60 4.62
CA MET A 61 4.02 4.77 3.83
C MET A 61 3.89 4.13 2.44
N PHE A 62 3.38 2.89 2.34
CA PHE A 62 3.11 2.25 1.04
C PHE A 62 2.11 3.05 0.20
N MET A 63 1.04 3.54 0.81
CA MET A 63 0.00 4.31 0.11
C MET A 63 0.56 5.67 -0.36
N THR A 64 1.32 6.37 0.47
CA THR A 64 1.96 7.64 0.09
C THR A 64 2.97 7.44 -1.05
N LEU A 65 3.79 6.38 -0.98
CA LEU A 65 4.69 6.01 -2.08
C LEU A 65 3.92 5.63 -3.36
N THR A 66 2.77 4.97 -3.23
CA THR A 66 1.90 4.66 -4.37
C THR A 66 1.46 5.96 -5.05
N GLY A 67 0.90 6.92 -4.31
CA GLY A 67 0.51 8.22 -4.85
C GLY A 67 1.66 8.95 -5.54
N LEU A 68 2.83 9.00 -4.90
CA LEU A 68 4.03 9.64 -5.42
C LEU A 68 4.50 9.03 -6.76
N LEU A 69 4.61 7.70 -6.82
CA LEU A 69 5.21 7.01 -7.95
C LEU A 69 4.24 6.79 -9.12
N ILE A 70 2.95 6.60 -8.80
CA ILE A 70 1.93 6.26 -9.80
C ILE A 70 1.44 7.49 -10.54
N THR A 71 1.35 8.65 -9.90
CA THR A 71 0.82 9.88 -10.50
C THR A 71 1.54 10.23 -11.81
N ARG A 72 2.86 10.07 -11.87
CA ARG A 72 3.62 10.31 -13.11
C ARG A 72 3.13 9.44 -14.27
N SER A 73 2.92 8.15 -14.03
CA SER A 73 2.45 7.23 -15.08
C SER A 73 0.99 7.47 -15.43
N ALA A 74 0.15 7.81 -14.44
CA ALA A 74 -1.25 8.16 -14.67
C ALA A 74 -1.44 9.39 -15.58
N ILE A 75 -0.54 10.38 -15.48
CA ILE A 75 -0.53 11.55 -16.36
C ILE A 75 -0.05 11.21 -17.78
N ARG A 76 1.02 10.40 -17.89
CA ARG A 76 1.75 10.17 -19.15
C ARG A 76 1.17 9.05 -20.00
N ASP A 77 0.88 7.92 -19.35
CA ASP A 77 0.52 6.70 -20.07
C ASP A 77 -0.95 6.76 -20.52
N GLU A 78 -1.29 6.02 -21.58
CA GLU A 78 -2.67 5.81 -21.95
C GLU A 78 -3.39 4.94 -20.91
N PRO A 79 -4.73 5.12 -20.72
CA PRO A 79 -5.50 4.39 -19.71
C PRO A 79 -5.31 2.87 -19.77
N ARG A 80 -5.39 2.29 -20.97
CA ARG A 80 -5.17 0.85 -21.18
C ARG A 80 -3.78 0.42 -20.76
N ARG A 81 -2.75 1.15 -21.22
CA ARG A 81 -1.36 0.86 -20.86
C ARG A 81 -1.12 0.98 -19.36
N PHE A 82 -1.65 2.04 -18.77
CA PHE A 82 -1.55 2.27 -17.33
C PHE A 82 -2.18 1.13 -16.53
N LEU A 83 -3.44 0.76 -16.81
CA LEU A 83 -4.14 -0.31 -16.09
C LEU A 83 -3.49 -1.68 -16.32
N VAL A 84 -3.20 -2.06 -17.57
CA VAL A 84 -2.58 -3.35 -17.87
C VAL A 84 -1.23 -3.51 -17.17
N ALA A 85 -0.38 -2.48 -17.19
CA ALA A 85 0.93 -2.54 -16.53
C ALA A 85 0.82 -2.69 -14.99
N ARG A 86 -0.23 -2.13 -14.36
CA ARG A 86 -0.47 -2.24 -12.92
C ARG A 86 -1.10 -3.59 -12.57
N SER A 87 -2.13 -3.99 -13.30
CA SER A 87 -2.78 -5.29 -13.12
C SER A 87 -1.80 -6.45 -13.32
N ALA A 88 -0.96 -6.38 -14.35
CA ALA A 88 0.06 -7.40 -14.62
C ALA A 88 1.03 -7.61 -13.45
N ARG A 89 1.30 -6.57 -12.69
CA ARG A 89 2.19 -6.63 -11.53
C ARG A 89 1.51 -7.14 -10.27
N LEU A 90 0.22 -6.81 -10.06
CA LEU A 90 -0.46 -7.06 -8.79
C LEU A 90 -1.29 -8.34 -8.83
N ILE A 91 -2.11 -8.53 -9.87
CA ILE A 91 -3.15 -9.56 -9.88
C ILE A 91 -2.61 -10.99 -9.85
N PRO A 92 -1.58 -11.38 -10.62
CA PRO A 92 -1.13 -12.77 -10.62
C PRO A 92 -0.62 -13.25 -9.27
N ALA A 93 0.23 -12.46 -8.61
CA ALA A 93 0.74 -12.80 -7.27
C ALA A 93 -0.37 -12.79 -6.21
N PHE A 94 -1.31 -11.83 -6.30
CA PHE A 94 -2.49 -11.79 -5.45
C PHE A 94 -3.34 -13.04 -5.60
N TRP A 95 -3.64 -13.50 -6.81
CA TRP A 95 -4.46 -14.69 -7.03
C TRP A 95 -3.79 -15.96 -6.48
N VAL A 96 -2.47 -16.09 -6.65
CA VAL A 96 -1.73 -17.21 -6.06
C VAL A 96 -1.77 -17.17 -4.54
N ALA A 97 -1.61 -16.00 -3.93
CA ALA A 97 -1.69 -15.85 -2.47
C ALA A 97 -3.11 -16.14 -1.94
N ILE A 98 -4.16 -15.68 -2.62
CA ILE A 98 -5.56 -15.98 -2.28
C ILE A 98 -5.84 -17.48 -2.41
N LEU A 99 -5.39 -18.12 -3.49
CA LEU A 99 -5.55 -19.57 -3.65
C LEU A 99 -4.89 -20.32 -2.50
N ALA A 100 -3.64 -19.95 -2.17
CA ALA A 100 -2.93 -20.56 -1.03
C ALA A 100 -3.70 -20.34 0.29
N ALA A 101 -4.22 -19.14 0.54
CA ALA A 101 -5.02 -18.84 1.73
C ALA A 101 -6.30 -19.69 1.79
N ILE A 102 -7.06 -19.78 0.68
CA ILE A 102 -8.28 -20.61 0.60
C ILE A 102 -7.95 -22.08 0.89
N LEU A 103 -6.87 -22.61 0.30
CA LEU A 103 -6.45 -23.97 0.53
C LEU A 103 -6.09 -24.22 2.00
N LEU A 104 -5.34 -23.32 2.62
CA LEU A 104 -4.97 -23.43 4.04
C LEU A 104 -6.18 -23.37 4.98
N VAL A 105 -7.17 -22.51 4.67
CA VAL A 105 -8.44 -22.43 5.43
C VAL A 105 -9.23 -23.74 5.28
N ARG A 106 -9.38 -24.25 4.05
CA ARG A 106 -10.14 -25.49 3.80
C ARG A 106 -9.48 -26.75 4.38
N LEU A 107 -8.17 -26.74 4.52
CA LEU A 107 -7.41 -27.80 5.17
C LEU A 107 -7.39 -27.66 6.71
N GLY A 108 -8.01 -26.63 7.26
CA GLY A 108 -8.00 -26.35 8.71
C GLY A 108 -6.62 -25.93 9.25
N VAL A 109 -5.70 -25.54 8.36
CA VAL A 109 -4.34 -25.13 8.74
C VAL A 109 -4.30 -23.68 9.22
N ASN A 110 -5.04 -22.77 8.57
CA ASN A 110 -5.19 -21.37 8.99
C ASN A 110 -6.66 -21.03 9.21
N GLY A 111 -6.94 -20.17 10.19
CA GLY A 111 -8.23 -19.48 10.31
C GLY A 111 -8.34 -18.34 9.32
N MET A 112 -9.57 -17.87 9.08
CA MET A 112 -9.83 -16.66 8.32
C MET A 112 -9.59 -15.42 9.18
N PHE A 113 -9.11 -14.35 8.55
CA PHE A 113 -8.92 -13.06 9.24
C PHE A 113 -10.24 -12.49 9.79
N SER A 114 -11.37 -12.80 9.16
CA SER A 114 -12.72 -12.43 9.63
C SER A 114 -13.26 -13.26 10.79
N GLY A 115 -12.46 -14.20 11.34
CA GLY A 115 -12.86 -15.06 12.45
C GLY A 115 -13.76 -16.23 12.09
N GLN A 116 -14.11 -16.42 10.81
CA GLN A 116 -14.90 -17.57 10.34
C GLN A 116 -14.03 -18.82 10.24
N THR A 117 -14.63 -19.99 10.47
CA THR A 117 -13.93 -21.28 10.45
C THR A 117 -13.86 -21.94 9.08
N GLY A 118 -14.55 -21.39 8.08
CA GLY A 118 -14.58 -21.94 6.74
C GLY A 118 -14.96 -20.92 5.68
N VAL A 119 -14.73 -21.28 4.42
CA VAL A 119 -15.06 -20.47 3.25
C VAL A 119 -15.89 -21.29 2.26
N SER A 120 -17.06 -20.81 1.89
CA SER A 120 -17.91 -21.39 0.85
C SER A 120 -17.30 -21.18 -0.55
N ASP A 121 -17.79 -21.91 -1.55
CA ASP A 121 -17.30 -21.77 -2.92
C ASP A 121 -17.56 -20.36 -3.50
N ALA A 122 -18.72 -19.79 -3.19
CA ALA A 122 -19.05 -18.42 -3.62
C ALA A 122 -18.11 -17.38 -2.99
N GLU A 123 -17.86 -17.48 -1.69
CA GLU A 123 -16.94 -16.59 -0.97
C GLU A 123 -15.50 -16.76 -1.45
N ALA A 124 -15.10 -18.00 -1.75
CA ALA A 124 -13.80 -18.28 -2.34
C ALA A 124 -13.63 -17.57 -3.70
N VAL A 125 -14.62 -17.66 -4.59
CA VAL A 125 -14.63 -16.96 -5.87
C VAL A 125 -14.61 -15.45 -5.67
N LEU A 126 -15.44 -14.91 -4.77
CA LEU A 126 -15.49 -13.48 -4.47
C LEU A 126 -14.14 -12.96 -3.94
N SER A 127 -13.39 -13.78 -3.19
CA SER A 127 -12.08 -13.40 -2.65
C SER A 127 -11.04 -13.09 -3.75
N PHE A 128 -11.11 -13.74 -4.92
CA PHE A 128 -10.25 -13.42 -6.06
C PHE A 128 -10.51 -12.02 -6.65
N PHE A 129 -11.66 -11.43 -6.35
CA PHE A 129 -12.08 -10.11 -6.81
C PHE A 129 -12.17 -9.09 -5.67
N LEU A 130 -11.64 -9.41 -4.49
CA LEU A 130 -11.77 -8.61 -3.27
C LEU A 130 -13.23 -8.42 -2.83
N GLY A 131 -14.16 -9.19 -3.40
CA GLY A 131 -15.61 -9.05 -3.16
C GLY A 131 -16.02 -9.41 -1.74
N GLY A 132 -15.29 -10.30 -1.06
CA GLY A 132 -15.57 -10.70 0.31
C GLY A 132 -15.56 -9.54 1.31
N PHE A 133 -14.77 -8.50 1.07
CA PHE A 133 -14.74 -7.29 1.90
C PHE A 133 -16.04 -6.47 1.85
N PHE A 134 -16.87 -6.68 0.83
CA PHE A 134 -18.14 -5.98 0.66
C PHE A 134 -19.34 -6.79 1.16
N LEU A 135 -19.12 -8.02 1.67
CA LEU A 135 -20.15 -8.84 2.26
C LEU A 135 -20.47 -8.41 3.70
N LYS A 136 -21.65 -8.78 4.17
CA LYS A 136 -22.11 -8.62 5.57
C LYS A 136 -22.61 -9.97 6.09
N PRO A 137 -21.88 -10.60 7.03
CA PRO A 137 -20.57 -10.23 7.58
C PRO A 137 -19.43 -10.27 6.55
N GLU A 138 -18.37 -9.50 6.78
CA GLU A 138 -17.18 -9.46 5.94
C GLU A 138 -16.51 -10.84 5.88
N VAL A 139 -16.09 -11.24 4.69
CA VAL A 139 -15.35 -12.49 4.44
C VAL A 139 -13.94 -12.16 3.94
N ALA A 140 -12.99 -12.13 4.83
CA ALA A 140 -11.59 -11.81 4.51
C ALA A 140 -10.70 -13.05 4.68
N VAL A 141 -10.52 -13.83 3.60
CA VAL A 141 -9.62 -15.00 3.60
C VAL A 141 -8.17 -14.59 3.82
N LEU A 142 -7.77 -13.48 3.22
CA LEU A 142 -6.45 -12.85 3.38
C LEU A 142 -6.64 -11.37 3.70
N GLY A 143 -6.70 -11.05 4.99
CA GLY A 143 -7.09 -9.73 5.49
C GLY A 143 -6.25 -8.58 4.94
N VAL A 144 -4.95 -8.77 4.80
CA VAL A 144 -4.03 -7.71 4.33
C VAL A 144 -4.36 -7.18 2.93
N THR A 145 -5.12 -7.92 2.13
CA THR A 145 -5.44 -7.53 0.75
C THR A 145 -6.44 -6.38 0.63
N TRP A 146 -7.02 -5.92 1.75
CA TRP A 146 -7.85 -4.72 1.77
C TRP A 146 -7.12 -3.47 1.21
N THR A 147 -5.81 -3.38 1.41
CA THR A 147 -5.01 -2.27 0.85
C THR A 147 -4.88 -2.32 -0.65
N LEU A 148 -5.00 -3.52 -1.25
CA LEU A 148 -5.05 -3.66 -2.71
C LEU A 148 -6.34 -3.03 -3.28
N ALA A 149 -7.47 -3.14 -2.55
CA ALA A 149 -8.70 -2.46 -2.95
C ALA A 149 -8.52 -0.94 -2.96
N VAL A 150 -7.82 -0.36 -1.97
CA VAL A 150 -7.47 1.08 -1.96
C VAL A 150 -6.64 1.46 -3.18
N GLN A 151 -5.62 0.65 -3.51
CA GLN A 151 -4.76 0.91 -4.68
C GLN A 151 -5.53 0.82 -6.00
N ILE A 152 -6.37 -0.20 -6.18
CA ILE A 152 -7.21 -0.37 -7.38
C ILE A 152 -8.18 0.81 -7.50
N THR A 153 -8.83 1.21 -6.41
CA THR A 153 -9.72 2.39 -6.39
C THR A 153 -8.97 3.64 -6.85
N PHE A 154 -7.75 3.86 -6.35
CA PHE A 154 -6.92 4.98 -6.80
C PHE A 154 -6.57 4.90 -8.30
N TYR A 155 -6.26 3.70 -8.81
CA TYR A 155 -5.94 3.54 -10.23
C TYR A 155 -7.14 3.84 -11.13
N LEU A 156 -8.31 3.33 -10.75
CA LEU A 156 -9.57 3.62 -11.47
C LEU A 156 -9.92 5.10 -11.40
N TYR A 157 -9.75 5.71 -10.22
CA TYR A 157 -9.94 7.14 -10.03
C TYR A 157 -9.01 7.98 -10.92
N CYS A 158 -7.72 7.63 -11.01
CA CYS A 158 -6.78 8.29 -11.90
C CYS A 158 -7.17 8.18 -13.38
N VAL A 159 -7.71 7.04 -13.79
CA VAL A 159 -8.19 6.84 -15.16
C VAL A 159 -9.44 7.68 -15.42
N ALA A 160 -10.41 7.67 -14.53
CA ALA A 160 -11.62 8.49 -14.63
C ALA A 160 -11.31 9.99 -14.64
N ALA A 161 -10.39 10.42 -13.78
CA ALA A 161 -9.96 11.82 -13.65
C ALA A 161 -8.85 12.22 -14.63
N ARG A 162 -8.51 11.39 -15.64
CA ARG A 162 -7.34 11.60 -16.52
C ARG A 162 -7.33 12.95 -17.23
N ALA A 163 -8.47 13.43 -17.70
CA ALA A 163 -8.57 14.75 -18.33
C ALA A 163 -8.13 15.86 -17.35
N LEU A 164 -8.59 15.80 -16.10
CA LEU A 164 -8.21 16.74 -15.05
C LEU A 164 -6.74 16.57 -14.64
N LEU A 165 -6.23 15.35 -14.57
CA LEU A 165 -4.81 15.09 -14.27
C LEU A 165 -3.86 15.73 -15.28
N ARG A 166 -4.30 15.91 -16.53
CA ARG A 166 -3.52 16.53 -17.61
C ARG A 166 -3.67 18.04 -17.69
N THR A 167 -4.85 18.56 -17.40
CA THR A 167 -5.17 19.98 -17.55
C THR A 167 -5.07 20.77 -16.25
N ARG A 168 -5.59 20.19 -15.15
CA ARG A 168 -5.65 20.82 -13.82
C ARG A 168 -5.35 19.77 -12.72
N PRO A 169 -4.13 19.23 -12.67
CA PRO A 169 -3.81 18.03 -11.87
C PRO A 169 -4.11 18.18 -10.38
N ILE A 170 -4.04 19.39 -9.83
CA ILE A 170 -4.32 19.64 -8.40
C ILE A 170 -5.80 19.48 -8.04
N VAL A 171 -6.71 19.60 -8.99
CA VAL A 171 -8.15 19.42 -8.77
C VAL A 171 -8.43 17.94 -8.38
N VAL A 172 -7.62 17.01 -8.86
CA VAL A 172 -7.84 15.58 -8.65
C VAL A 172 -7.75 15.19 -7.17
N PRO A 173 -6.68 15.48 -6.40
CA PRO A 173 -6.67 15.16 -4.97
C PRO A 173 -7.73 15.92 -4.17
N VAL A 174 -8.15 17.12 -4.59
CA VAL A 174 -9.23 17.88 -3.93
C VAL A 174 -10.58 17.20 -4.14
N LEU A 175 -10.93 16.84 -5.38
CA LEU A 175 -12.16 16.09 -5.67
C LEU A 175 -12.15 14.71 -5.00
N GLY A 176 -10.96 14.07 -4.93
CA GLY A 176 -10.78 12.83 -4.19
C GLY A 176 -11.10 12.99 -2.70
N ALA A 177 -10.67 14.08 -2.07
CA ALA A 177 -11.02 14.39 -0.68
C ALA A 177 -12.54 14.58 -0.50
N VAL A 178 -13.18 15.33 -1.41
CA VAL A 178 -14.64 15.51 -1.38
C VAL A 178 -15.36 14.18 -1.52
N ALA A 179 -14.95 13.33 -2.47
CA ALA A 179 -15.54 12.00 -2.64
C ALA A 179 -15.36 11.13 -1.38
N CYS A 180 -14.18 11.14 -0.76
CA CYS A 180 -13.94 10.43 0.50
C CYS A 180 -14.83 10.94 1.64
N MET A 181 -14.99 12.26 1.78
CA MET A 181 -15.89 12.84 2.78
C MET A 181 -17.34 12.41 2.55
N LEU A 182 -17.81 12.44 1.30
CA LEU A 182 -19.16 12.00 0.96
C LEU A 182 -19.39 10.51 1.30
N VAL A 183 -18.42 9.64 1.05
CA VAL A 183 -18.49 8.22 1.42
C VAL A 183 -18.53 8.04 2.95
N LEU A 184 -17.72 8.77 3.69
CA LEU A 184 -17.72 8.71 5.15
C LEU A 184 -19.06 9.20 5.73
N LEU A 185 -19.58 10.33 5.25
CA LEU A 185 -20.87 10.87 5.69
C LEU A 185 -22.01 9.94 5.28
N TYR A 186 -21.98 9.35 4.08
CA TYR A 186 -22.95 8.36 3.64
C TYR A 186 -23.07 7.20 4.65
N ASN A 187 -21.94 6.58 5.00
CA ASN A 187 -21.94 5.45 5.93
C ASN A 187 -22.24 5.85 7.38
N LEU A 188 -22.10 7.14 7.72
CA LEU A 188 -22.44 7.66 9.05
C LEU A 188 -23.93 7.87 9.24
N TYR A 189 -24.61 8.47 8.24
CA TYR A 189 -25.97 8.94 8.38
C TYR A 189 -27.03 7.97 7.84
N LEU A 190 -26.63 6.96 7.05
CA LEU A 190 -27.58 5.97 6.57
C LEU A 190 -27.75 4.80 7.55
N PRO A 191 -28.94 4.20 7.60
CA PRO A 191 -29.18 3.00 8.37
C PRO A 191 -28.25 1.84 7.94
N GLU A 192 -27.86 1.00 8.90
CA GLU A 192 -26.90 -0.09 8.70
C GLU A 192 -27.16 -0.98 7.48
N PRO A 193 -28.41 -1.37 7.11
CA PRO A 193 -28.65 -2.20 5.92
C PRO A 193 -28.10 -1.58 4.62
N TYR A 194 -28.09 -0.25 4.53
CA TYR A 194 -27.65 0.49 3.35
C TYR A 194 -26.19 0.92 3.39
N THR A 195 -25.53 0.76 4.52
CA THR A 195 -24.12 1.13 4.66
C THR A 195 -23.18 0.10 4.05
N VAL A 196 -22.01 0.52 3.63
CA VAL A 196 -20.92 -0.34 3.14
C VAL A 196 -19.64 0.00 3.93
N PRO A 197 -19.43 -0.59 5.12
CA PRO A 197 -18.35 -0.24 6.03
C PRO A 197 -16.97 -0.25 5.37
N PHE A 198 -16.75 -1.19 4.46
CA PHE A 198 -15.48 -1.29 3.75
C PHE A 198 -15.18 -0.07 2.86
N LEU A 199 -16.20 0.60 2.30
CA LEU A 199 -16.00 1.86 1.58
C LEU A 199 -15.49 2.97 2.50
N SER A 200 -15.92 3.03 3.77
CA SER A 200 -15.37 3.96 4.76
C SER A 200 -13.89 3.71 5.01
N LYS A 201 -13.47 2.45 5.08
CA LYS A 201 -12.07 2.07 5.24
C LYS A 201 -11.21 2.49 4.04
N ILE A 202 -11.74 2.32 2.83
CA ILE A 202 -11.09 2.83 1.60
C ILE A 202 -11.00 4.36 1.66
N ALA A 203 -12.11 5.05 1.93
CA ALA A 203 -12.17 6.52 1.96
C ALA A 203 -11.27 7.11 3.03
N ALA A 204 -11.18 6.51 4.21
CA ALA A 204 -10.29 6.92 5.29
C ALA A 204 -8.79 6.75 4.94
N THR A 205 -8.45 5.79 4.09
CA THR A 205 -7.06 5.50 3.71
C THR A 205 -6.60 6.27 2.48
N MET A 206 -7.49 6.60 1.56
CA MET A 206 -7.19 7.34 0.32
C MET A 206 -6.42 8.65 0.52
N PRO A 207 -6.62 9.44 1.59
CA PRO A 207 -5.83 10.63 1.85
C PRO A 207 -4.33 10.39 1.84
N THR A 208 -3.86 9.25 2.34
CA THR A 208 -2.42 8.91 2.32
C THR A 208 -1.89 8.76 0.89
N VAL A 209 -2.69 8.22 -0.02
CA VAL A 209 -2.35 8.13 -1.44
C VAL A 209 -2.33 9.52 -2.08
N PHE A 210 -3.35 10.34 -1.80
CA PHE A 210 -3.41 11.72 -2.31
C PHE A 210 -2.29 12.59 -1.77
N LEU A 211 -1.82 12.39 -0.54
CA LEU A 211 -0.62 13.06 -0.03
C LEU A 211 0.60 12.78 -0.91
N GLY A 212 0.83 11.52 -1.28
CA GLY A 212 1.88 11.17 -2.23
C GLY A 212 1.71 11.85 -3.61
N GLN A 213 0.47 11.92 -4.11
CA GLN A 213 0.15 12.64 -5.33
C GLN A 213 0.46 14.14 -5.20
N ILE A 214 0.06 14.79 -4.11
CA ILE A 214 0.33 16.20 -3.82
C ILE A 214 1.84 16.47 -3.79
N VAL A 215 2.62 15.60 -3.13
CA VAL A 215 4.09 15.69 -3.12
C VAL A 215 4.66 15.63 -4.55
N TYR A 216 4.17 14.70 -5.38
CA TYR A 216 4.58 14.61 -6.79
C TYR A 216 4.28 15.90 -7.56
N LEU A 217 3.05 16.43 -7.42
CA LEU A 217 2.62 17.66 -8.11
C LEU A 217 3.47 18.86 -7.72
N GLY A 218 3.82 18.97 -6.44
CA GLY A 218 4.72 20.01 -5.93
C GLY A 218 6.14 19.87 -6.49
N TRP A 219 6.71 18.66 -6.49
CA TRP A 219 8.05 18.42 -7.02
C TRP A 219 8.15 18.57 -8.53
N ALA A 220 7.11 18.20 -9.25
CA ALA A 220 7.02 18.39 -10.70
C ALA A 220 6.65 19.83 -11.10
N ARG A 221 6.42 20.73 -10.13
CA ARG A 221 6.00 22.11 -10.33
C ARG A 221 4.75 22.26 -11.19
N LEU A 222 3.81 21.32 -11.07
CA LEU A 222 2.58 21.29 -11.85
C LEU A 222 1.46 22.16 -11.26
N THR A 223 1.72 22.80 -10.10
CA THR A 223 0.76 23.66 -9.42
C THR A 223 1.44 24.68 -8.51
N SER A 224 0.73 25.73 -8.12
CA SER A 224 1.24 26.73 -7.18
C SER A 224 1.17 26.26 -5.73
N ARG A 225 2.00 26.85 -4.85
CA ARG A 225 2.03 26.53 -3.40
C ARG A 225 0.67 26.69 -2.72
N ARG A 226 -0.12 27.70 -3.12
CA ARG A 226 -1.45 27.95 -2.52
C ARG A 226 -2.37 26.73 -2.72
N TRP A 227 -2.42 26.21 -3.93
CA TRP A 227 -3.25 25.04 -4.24
C TRP A 227 -2.73 23.74 -3.62
N LEU A 228 -1.42 23.60 -3.42
CA LEU A 228 -0.87 22.49 -2.64
C LEU A 228 -1.36 22.53 -1.18
N ILE A 229 -1.39 23.72 -0.57
CA ILE A 229 -1.90 23.89 0.79
C ILE A 229 -3.39 23.55 0.84
N VAL A 230 -4.20 24.06 -0.09
CA VAL A 230 -5.63 23.74 -0.15
C VAL A 230 -5.87 22.23 -0.28
N ALA A 231 -5.13 21.56 -1.18
CA ALA A 231 -5.25 20.12 -1.34
C ALA A 231 -4.82 19.35 -0.08
N LEU A 232 -3.76 19.81 0.59
CA LEU A 232 -3.29 19.21 1.84
C LEU A 232 -4.34 19.36 2.97
N LEU A 233 -4.90 20.55 3.14
CA LEU A 233 -5.95 20.81 4.12
C LEU A 233 -7.20 19.96 3.86
N ALA A 234 -7.56 19.77 2.59
CA ALA A 234 -8.67 18.89 2.24
C ALA A 234 -8.42 17.43 2.68
N GLN A 235 -7.18 16.91 2.51
CA GLN A 235 -6.85 15.56 3.01
C GLN A 235 -6.89 15.50 4.54
N VAL A 236 -6.38 16.54 5.23
CA VAL A 236 -6.42 16.60 6.71
C VAL A 236 -7.86 16.54 7.21
N GLN A 237 -8.80 17.23 6.54
CA GLN A 237 -10.21 17.17 6.93
C GLN A 237 -10.81 15.77 6.78
N VAL A 238 -10.46 15.03 5.71
CA VAL A 238 -10.90 13.62 5.57
C VAL A 238 -10.34 12.76 6.70
N ILE A 239 -9.06 12.93 7.04
CA ILE A 239 -8.40 12.15 8.10
C ILE A 239 -9.04 12.48 9.46
N HIS A 240 -9.32 13.75 9.72
CA HIS A 240 -9.99 14.17 10.96
C HIS A 240 -11.38 13.55 11.07
N LEU A 241 -12.20 13.67 10.03
CA LEU A 241 -13.52 13.04 9.95
C LEU A 241 -13.45 11.53 10.20
N ALA A 242 -12.51 10.83 9.53
CA ALA A 242 -12.36 9.39 9.68
C ALA A 242 -11.89 9.00 11.11
N THR A 243 -11.13 9.85 11.77
CA THR A 243 -10.68 9.65 13.17
C THR A 243 -11.84 9.83 14.13
N ASP A 244 -12.62 10.89 13.97
CA ASP A 244 -13.77 11.21 14.85
C ASP A 244 -14.83 10.12 14.79
N TYR A 245 -15.03 9.51 13.63
CA TYR A 245 -15.98 8.41 13.43
C TYR A 245 -15.37 7.02 13.64
N GLN A 246 -14.16 6.94 14.20
CA GLN A 246 -13.50 5.68 14.55
C GLN A 246 -13.42 4.66 13.39
N VAL A 247 -13.25 5.14 12.16
CA VAL A 247 -13.11 4.26 10.98
C VAL A 247 -11.81 3.47 11.01
N TYR A 248 -10.79 3.98 11.70
CA TYR A 248 -9.53 3.29 11.91
C TYR A 248 -9.61 2.33 13.09
N TRP A 249 -8.75 1.30 13.08
CA TRP A 249 -8.59 0.41 14.22
C TRP A 249 -8.14 1.15 15.48
N ALA A 250 -8.21 0.46 16.62
CA ALA A 250 -7.91 1.00 17.92
C ALA A 250 -6.72 1.97 17.96
N GLY A 251 -6.89 3.06 18.67
CA GLY A 251 -5.85 4.03 18.96
C GLY A 251 -6.01 5.36 18.24
N SER A 252 -5.60 6.40 18.94
CA SER A 252 -5.45 7.75 18.43
C SER A 252 -4.12 7.91 17.66
N ARG A 253 -3.82 9.09 17.15
CA ARG A 253 -2.53 9.47 16.55
C ARG A 253 -2.37 9.10 15.07
N TYR A 254 -3.46 8.75 14.35
CA TYR A 254 -3.40 8.50 12.90
C TYR A 254 -2.90 9.73 12.14
N LEU A 255 -3.45 10.91 12.40
CA LEU A 255 -3.03 12.16 11.76
C LEU A 255 -1.53 12.41 11.96
N TRP A 256 -1.04 12.26 13.19
CA TRP A 256 0.38 12.45 13.48
C TRP A 256 1.26 11.43 12.76
N THR A 257 0.87 10.16 12.78
CA THR A 257 1.57 9.11 12.03
C THR A 257 1.65 9.43 10.54
N ILE A 258 0.56 9.94 9.94
CA ILE A 258 0.54 10.36 8.54
C ILE A 258 1.47 11.55 8.29
N VAL A 259 1.52 12.53 9.20
CA VAL A 259 2.44 13.68 9.12
C VAL A 259 3.90 13.19 9.14
N VAL A 260 4.24 12.29 10.05
CA VAL A 260 5.59 11.68 10.10
C VAL A 260 5.91 10.92 8.82
N VAL A 261 4.98 10.13 8.31
CA VAL A 261 5.14 9.42 7.02
C VAL A 261 5.37 10.40 5.87
N ALA A 262 4.56 11.44 5.76
CA ALA A 262 4.70 12.44 4.71
C ALA A 262 6.07 13.15 4.80
N ALA A 263 6.51 13.52 6.01
CA ALA A 263 7.83 14.09 6.24
C ALA A 263 8.95 13.12 5.84
N CYS A 264 8.87 11.85 6.23
CA CYS A 264 9.82 10.82 5.81
C CYS A 264 9.87 10.68 4.27
N VAL A 265 8.72 10.64 3.61
CA VAL A 265 8.66 10.54 2.15
C VAL A 265 9.29 11.76 1.48
N VAL A 266 9.00 12.97 1.96
CA VAL A 266 9.59 14.20 1.39
C VAL A 266 11.09 14.28 1.61
N LEU A 267 11.58 13.93 2.80
CA LEU A 267 12.98 14.08 3.17
C LEU A 267 13.84 12.94 2.62
N ILE A 268 13.36 11.69 2.68
CA ILE A 268 14.18 10.50 2.44
C ILE A 268 14.16 10.07 0.96
N SER A 269 13.02 10.22 0.24
CA SER A 269 12.90 9.64 -1.10
C SER A 269 13.96 10.14 -2.11
N ARG A 270 14.52 11.31 -1.88
CA ARG A 270 15.58 11.90 -2.71
C ARG A 270 16.99 11.65 -2.21
N ILE A 271 17.13 11.08 -1.01
CA ILE A 271 18.46 10.77 -0.47
C ILE A 271 19.14 9.75 -1.37
N ASP A 272 20.32 10.09 -1.84
CA ASP A 272 21.21 9.22 -2.58
C ASP A 272 22.44 8.89 -1.73
N GLY A 273 22.98 7.70 -1.89
CA GLY A 273 24.15 7.25 -1.19
C GLY A 273 24.32 5.73 -1.23
N ARG A 274 25.49 5.26 -0.79
CA ARG A 274 25.79 3.80 -0.76
C ARG A 274 24.76 3.01 0.03
N PHE A 275 24.23 3.57 1.12
CA PHE A 275 23.23 2.93 1.95
C PHE A 275 21.90 2.78 1.19
N ALA A 276 21.37 3.86 0.59
CA ALA A 276 20.12 3.82 -0.17
C ALA A 276 20.18 2.88 -1.39
N ARG A 277 21.39 2.66 -1.93
CA ARG A 277 21.66 1.74 -3.05
C ARG A 277 22.13 0.35 -2.60
N SER A 278 22.02 0.00 -1.31
CA SER A 278 22.46 -1.30 -0.81
C SER A 278 21.65 -2.44 -1.44
N ARG A 279 22.31 -3.60 -1.63
CA ARG A 279 21.67 -4.80 -2.20
C ARG A 279 20.51 -5.31 -1.34
N VAL A 280 20.64 -5.19 -0.02
CA VAL A 280 19.60 -5.63 0.93
C VAL A 280 18.34 -4.78 0.78
N LEU A 281 18.48 -3.43 0.80
CA LEU A 281 17.34 -2.53 0.62
C LEU A 281 16.68 -2.72 -0.76
N HIS A 282 17.49 -2.88 -1.81
CA HIS A 282 16.97 -3.17 -3.14
C HIS A 282 16.22 -4.50 -3.20
N TRP A 283 16.76 -5.55 -2.57
CA TRP A 283 16.10 -6.85 -2.50
C TRP A 283 14.76 -6.75 -1.79
N THR A 284 14.71 -6.18 -0.59
CA THR A 284 13.48 -6.01 0.20
C THR A 284 12.46 -5.13 -0.54
N ALA A 285 12.89 -4.00 -1.08
CA ALA A 285 12.00 -3.07 -1.79
C ALA A 285 11.37 -3.68 -3.05
N THR A 286 12.11 -4.51 -3.79
CA THR A 286 11.58 -5.16 -4.99
C THR A 286 10.62 -6.30 -4.69
N ARG A 287 10.76 -6.97 -3.54
CA ARG A 287 9.88 -8.05 -3.07
C ARG A 287 8.83 -7.59 -2.07
N SER A 288 8.76 -6.29 -1.81
CA SER A 288 7.85 -5.73 -0.81
C SER A 288 6.40 -6.17 -1.00
N TYR A 289 5.95 -6.33 -2.23
CA TYR A 289 4.60 -6.80 -2.53
C TYR A 289 4.42 -8.30 -2.23
N ALA A 290 5.35 -9.15 -2.64
CA ALA A 290 5.33 -10.57 -2.31
C ALA A 290 5.38 -10.79 -0.79
N ILE A 291 6.28 -10.09 -0.07
CA ILE A 291 6.36 -10.14 1.41
C ILE A 291 5.01 -9.74 2.01
N TYR A 292 4.43 -8.64 1.52
CA TYR A 292 3.14 -8.15 1.99
C TYR A 292 2.01 -9.15 1.81
N LEU A 293 1.99 -9.93 0.75
CA LEU A 293 0.96 -10.93 0.51
C LEU A 293 1.07 -12.16 1.41
N VAL A 294 2.30 -12.62 1.69
CA VAL A 294 2.49 -13.94 2.33
C VAL A 294 2.75 -13.89 3.83
N HIS A 295 3.11 -12.71 4.39
CA HIS A 295 3.61 -12.65 5.77
C HIS A 295 2.63 -13.18 6.81
N THR A 296 1.33 -12.90 6.70
CA THR A 296 0.33 -13.41 7.66
C THR A 296 0.11 -14.91 7.50
N LEU A 297 0.14 -15.44 6.28
CA LEU A 297 0.04 -16.89 6.03
C LEU A 297 1.20 -17.67 6.66
N VAL A 298 2.39 -17.05 6.69
CA VAL A 298 3.60 -17.66 7.22
C VAL A 298 3.73 -17.44 8.72
N LEU A 299 3.37 -16.24 9.23
CA LEU A 299 3.60 -15.84 10.63
C LEU A 299 3.01 -16.85 11.61
N TYR A 300 1.70 -17.07 11.54
CA TYR A 300 1.00 -17.90 12.53
C TYR A 300 1.57 -19.31 12.57
N ARG A 301 1.75 -19.94 11.40
CA ARG A 301 2.20 -21.34 11.34
C ARG A 301 3.64 -21.54 11.74
N VAL A 302 4.54 -20.67 11.29
CA VAL A 302 5.95 -20.79 11.66
C VAL A 302 6.12 -20.50 13.15
N TYR A 303 5.48 -19.45 13.66
CA TYR A 303 5.61 -19.12 15.08
C TYR A 303 5.08 -20.23 15.98
N GLU A 304 3.85 -20.71 15.75
CA GLU A 304 3.24 -21.76 16.56
C GLU A 304 4.06 -23.05 16.59
N ASN A 305 4.63 -23.46 15.44
CA ASN A 305 5.41 -24.69 15.35
C ASN A 305 6.84 -24.57 15.87
N THR A 306 7.36 -23.35 16.09
CA THR A 306 8.77 -23.16 16.47
C THR A 306 8.96 -22.56 17.84
N VAL A 307 7.97 -21.88 18.41
CA VAL A 307 8.12 -21.14 19.68
C VAL A 307 8.48 -22.05 20.87
N ALA A 308 7.93 -23.25 20.91
CA ALA A 308 8.23 -24.23 21.99
C ALA A 308 9.70 -24.67 21.97
N HIS A 309 10.34 -24.70 20.81
CA HIS A 309 11.71 -25.19 20.63
C HIS A 309 12.76 -24.07 20.60
N LEU A 310 12.41 -22.92 19.98
CA LEU A 310 13.35 -21.84 19.73
C LEU A 310 13.14 -20.61 20.62
N GLY A 311 12.10 -20.63 21.45
CA GLY A 311 11.66 -19.46 22.19
C GLY A 311 11.13 -18.35 21.27
N ARG A 312 10.63 -17.26 21.85
CA ARG A 312 9.95 -16.18 21.11
C ARG A 312 10.84 -15.55 20.04
N THR A 313 12.06 -15.16 20.41
CA THR A 313 12.99 -14.51 19.47
C THR A 313 13.39 -15.46 18.33
N GLY A 314 13.68 -16.73 18.65
CA GLY A 314 14.00 -17.75 17.64
C GLY A 314 12.84 -18.02 16.69
N ALA A 315 11.60 -18.07 17.19
CA ALA A 315 10.40 -18.26 16.38
C ALA A 315 10.16 -17.07 15.43
N VAL A 316 10.36 -15.83 15.90
CA VAL A 316 10.26 -14.64 15.03
C VAL A 316 11.35 -14.65 13.96
N LEU A 317 12.59 -15.01 14.30
CA LEU A 317 13.67 -15.14 13.31
C LEU A 317 13.36 -16.22 12.28
N ALA A 318 12.87 -17.39 12.71
CA ALA A 318 12.43 -18.47 11.83
C ALA A 318 11.31 -17.97 10.88
N PHE A 319 10.32 -17.26 11.41
CA PHE A 319 9.28 -16.61 10.59
C PHE A 319 9.89 -15.69 9.53
N LEU A 320 10.80 -14.80 9.90
CA LEU A 320 11.41 -13.85 8.94
C LEU A 320 12.15 -14.58 7.82
N VAL A 321 12.89 -15.64 8.13
CA VAL A 321 13.61 -16.47 7.15
C VAL A 321 12.63 -17.17 6.20
N VAL A 322 11.62 -17.84 6.74
CA VAL A 322 10.61 -18.55 5.93
C VAL A 322 9.80 -17.57 5.09
N CYS A 323 9.41 -16.42 5.66
CA CYS A 323 8.71 -15.37 4.94
C CYS A 323 9.55 -14.83 3.76
N ALA A 324 10.84 -14.60 3.97
CA ALA A 324 11.76 -14.19 2.91
C ALA A 324 11.86 -15.25 1.81
N ALA A 325 11.97 -16.53 2.16
CA ALA A 325 12.05 -17.62 1.19
C ALA A 325 10.76 -17.77 0.37
N VAL A 326 9.59 -17.78 1.03
CA VAL A 326 8.27 -17.87 0.34
C VAL A 326 8.04 -16.64 -0.55
N SER A 327 8.44 -15.45 -0.08
CA SER A 327 8.33 -14.23 -0.87
C SER A 327 9.22 -14.26 -2.12
N GLU A 328 10.42 -14.81 -2.01
CA GLU A 328 11.34 -14.98 -3.15
C GLU A 328 10.76 -15.95 -4.18
N LEU A 329 10.14 -17.06 -3.74
CA LEU A 329 9.46 -18.01 -4.61
C LEU A 329 8.28 -17.35 -5.34
N LEU A 330 7.43 -16.62 -4.62
CA LEU A 330 6.29 -15.91 -5.21
C LEU A 330 6.77 -14.83 -6.21
N TYR A 331 7.80 -14.08 -5.86
CA TYR A 331 8.36 -13.02 -6.70
C TYR A 331 8.95 -13.57 -8.00
N ARG A 332 9.84 -14.59 -7.90
CA ARG A 332 10.51 -15.16 -9.09
C ARG A 332 9.62 -16.10 -9.88
N GLY A 333 8.77 -16.88 -9.20
CA GLY A 333 7.93 -17.88 -9.84
C GLY A 333 6.65 -17.32 -10.47
N VAL A 334 6.12 -16.21 -9.92
CA VAL A 334 4.82 -15.68 -10.34
C VAL A 334 4.88 -14.20 -10.72
N GLU A 335 5.27 -13.32 -9.79
CA GLU A 335 5.15 -11.86 -9.98
C GLU A 335 5.91 -11.39 -11.23
N VAL A 336 7.19 -11.72 -11.33
CA VAL A 336 8.05 -11.28 -12.44
C VAL A 336 7.70 -11.95 -13.77
N PRO A 337 7.56 -13.29 -13.86
CA PRO A 337 7.21 -13.96 -15.10
C PRO A 337 5.86 -13.51 -15.65
N ALA A 338 4.83 -13.48 -14.80
CA ALA A 338 3.50 -13.08 -15.23
C ALA A 338 3.44 -11.62 -15.69
N ALA A 339 4.10 -10.71 -14.95
CA ALA A 339 4.18 -9.31 -15.35
C ALA A 339 4.88 -9.13 -16.71
N ARG A 340 5.95 -9.88 -16.97
CA ARG A 340 6.65 -9.86 -18.26
C ARG A 340 5.77 -10.42 -19.38
N TRP A 341 5.14 -11.57 -19.17
CA TRP A 341 4.29 -12.22 -20.15
C TRP A 341 3.08 -11.35 -20.53
N ILE A 342 2.34 -10.84 -19.54
CA ILE A 342 1.18 -9.96 -19.76
C ILE A 342 1.62 -8.70 -20.50
N SER A 343 2.72 -8.08 -20.06
CA SER A 343 3.23 -6.86 -20.70
C SER A 343 3.64 -7.09 -22.14
N ALA A 344 4.33 -8.19 -22.44
CA ALA A 344 4.73 -8.54 -23.80
C ALA A 344 3.52 -8.82 -24.71
N ARG A 345 2.46 -9.43 -24.18
CA ARG A 345 1.26 -9.83 -24.94
C ARG A 345 0.29 -8.68 -25.19
N TRP A 346 0.16 -7.77 -24.21
CA TRP A 346 -0.94 -6.80 -24.19
C TRP A 346 -0.50 -5.34 -24.34
N LEU A 347 0.79 -5.04 -24.20
CA LEU A 347 1.31 -3.68 -24.33
C LEU A 347 2.13 -3.53 -25.61
N PRO A 348 1.84 -2.54 -26.46
CA PRO A 348 2.68 -2.25 -27.61
C PRO A 348 4.09 -1.82 -27.12
N PRO A 349 5.14 -2.07 -27.93
CA PRO A 349 6.47 -1.56 -27.65
C PRO A 349 6.42 -0.06 -27.34
N ARG A 350 7.23 0.40 -26.39
CA ARG A 350 7.37 1.85 -26.20
C ARG A 350 7.99 2.43 -27.46
N PRO A 351 7.44 3.52 -28.03
CA PRO A 351 8.16 4.25 -29.07
C PRO A 351 9.57 4.54 -28.56
N SER A 352 10.58 4.19 -29.34
CA SER A 352 11.95 4.63 -29.06
C SER A 352 11.92 6.14 -28.88
N PRO A 353 12.71 6.71 -27.96
CA PRO A 353 12.91 8.15 -27.94
C PRO A 353 13.36 8.53 -29.35
N GLN A 354 12.55 9.29 -30.08
CA GLN A 354 13.02 9.92 -31.29
C GLN A 354 14.20 10.74 -30.84
N VAL A 355 15.39 10.36 -31.32
CA VAL A 355 16.54 11.25 -31.33
C VAL A 355 16.01 12.49 -32.04
N THR A 356 15.78 13.55 -31.28
CA THR A 356 15.47 14.85 -31.85
C THR A 356 16.63 15.13 -32.80
N ALA A 357 16.33 15.07 -34.10
CA ALA A 357 17.25 15.47 -35.12
C ALA A 357 17.83 16.82 -34.68
N GLU A 358 19.14 16.89 -34.75
CA GLU A 358 19.92 18.10 -34.52
C GLU A 358 19.17 19.26 -35.18
N VAL A 359 18.77 20.23 -34.39
CA VAL A 359 18.36 21.52 -34.87
C VAL A 359 19.64 22.11 -35.41
N GLU A 360 19.77 22.16 -36.75
CA GLU A 360 20.85 22.90 -37.43
C GLU A 360 20.98 24.29 -36.78
N PRO A 361 22.20 24.73 -36.48
CA PRO A 361 22.39 26.04 -35.90
C PRO A 361 21.92 27.09 -36.89
N VAL A 362 20.91 27.86 -36.55
CA VAL A 362 20.47 29.04 -37.30
C VAL A 362 21.67 29.96 -37.42
N GLU A 363 22.18 30.10 -38.66
CA GLU A 363 23.22 31.07 -39.03
C GLU A 363 22.80 32.45 -38.59
N LYS A 364 23.61 33.10 -37.75
CA LYS A 364 23.40 34.51 -37.38
C LYS A 364 23.61 35.38 -38.61
N PRO A 365 22.67 36.29 -38.93
CA PRO A 365 22.90 37.25 -39.97
C PRO A 365 24.16 38.12 -39.62
N ARG A 366 25.09 38.17 -40.53
CA ARG A 366 26.24 39.12 -40.46
C ARG A 366 25.69 40.53 -40.64
N ALA A 367 25.93 41.41 -39.67
CA ALA A 367 25.73 42.81 -39.75
C ALA A 367 26.94 43.48 -40.43
#